data_d92fd63c3bdded1b95a1ccd2add387a9
#
_entry.id   d92fd63c3bdded1b95a1ccd2add387a9
#
_cell.length_a   1.000
_cell.length_b   1.000
_cell.length_c   1.000
_cell.angle_alpha   90.00
_cell.angle_beta   90.00
_cell.angle_gamma   90.00
#
_symmetry.space_group_name_H-M   'P 1'
#
loop_
_entity.id
_entity.type
_entity.pdbx_description
1 polymer ?
#
loop_
_entity_poly.entity_id
_entity_poly.type
_entity_poly.pdbx_seq_one_letter_code
_entity_poly.pdbx_strand_id
1 'polypeptide(L)'
;MYRVVIIDDEMIIRVGFKSLIDWNAEGFVVAGEASNGLEGLELCRKVKPHVVFTDIVMAKLDGIGFIEQLLKDMPGTKVIVLSCLEEFGTLQKALRLGVRDYFLKLSFSPSQLI
;
A
#
# COMPACT_ATOMS: atom_id res chain seq x y z
N MET A 1 -17.25 7.18 1.66
CA MET A 1 -15.94 6.96 2.31
C MET A 1 -14.86 6.67 1.28
N TYR A 2 -13.63 7.04 1.59
CA TYR A 2 -12.50 6.72 0.72
C TYR A 2 -12.14 5.24 0.89
N ARG A 3 -11.93 4.57 -0.21
CA ARG A 3 -11.59 3.14 -0.21
C ARG A 3 -10.08 2.95 -0.11
N VAL A 4 -9.67 2.06 0.79
CA VAL A 4 -8.27 1.74 1.07
C VAL A 4 -8.01 0.27 0.75
N VAL A 5 -6.88 -0.02 0.11
CA VAL A 5 -6.40 -1.38 -0.11
C VAL A 5 -5.02 -1.51 0.55
N ILE A 6 -4.79 -2.61 1.23
CA ILE A 6 -3.53 -2.90 1.93
C ILE A 6 -2.89 -4.14 1.29
N ILE A 7 -1.65 -4.01 0.86
CA ILE A 7 -0.93 -5.10 0.18
C ILE A 7 0.39 -5.35 0.89
N ASP A 8 0.55 -6.56 1.42
CA ASP A 8 1.78 -7.00 2.09
C ASP A 8 1.75 -8.51 2.12
N ASP A 9 2.89 -9.16 1.88
CA ASP A 9 2.97 -10.61 1.91
C ASP A 9 2.96 -11.18 3.33
N GLU A 10 3.14 -10.35 4.34
CA GLU A 10 3.10 -10.77 5.73
C GLU A 10 1.74 -10.46 6.34
N MET A 11 0.98 -11.52 6.64
CA MET A 11 -0.36 -11.36 7.21
C MET A 11 -0.34 -10.57 8.53
N ILE A 12 0.69 -10.77 9.35
CA ILE A 12 0.78 -10.09 10.65
C ILE A 12 0.93 -8.57 10.47
N ILE A 13 1.61 -8.15 9.42
CA ILE A 13 1.73 -6.72 9.10
C ILE A 13 0.38 -6.16 8.67
N ARG A 14 -0.35 -6.88 7.81
CA ARG A 14 -1.69 -6.44 7.38
C ARG A 14 -2.64 -6.31 8.55
N VAL A 15 -2.66 -7.30 9.44
CA VAL A 15 -3.52 -7.29 10.63
C VAL A 15 -3.15 -6.15 11.56
N GLY A 16 -1.86 -5.98 11.84
CA GLY A 16 -1.38 -4.90 12.71
C GLY A 16 -1.71 -3.54 12.14
N PHE A 17 -1.49 -3.35 10.84
CA PHE A 17 -1.76 -2.08 10.18
C PHE A 17 -3.24 -1.72 10.24
N LYS A 18 -4.12 -2.68 9.99
CA LYS A 18 -5.58 -2.45 10.06
C LYS A 18 -6.05 -2.07 11.46
N SER A 19 -5.36 -2.53 12.50
CA SER A 19 -5.77 -2.25 13.87
C SER A 19 -5.18 -0.98 14.47
N LEU A 20 -4.33 -0.26 13.72
CA LEU A 20 -3.69 0.97 14.22
C LEU A 20 -4.67 2.10 14.45
N ILE A 21 -5.66 2.23 13.60
CA ILE A 21 -6.63 3.34 13.68
C ILE A 21 -8.04 2.81 13.41
N ASP A 22 -9.01 3.60 13.80
CA ASP A 22 -10.40 3.34 13.41
C ASP A 22 -10.62 4.01 12.05
N TRP A 23 -10.45 3.23 10.99
CA TRP A 23 -10.53 3.73 9.62
C TRP A 23 -11.87 4.41 9.33
N ASN A 24 -12.96 3.83 9.81
CA ASN A 24 -14.29 4.39 9.61
C ASN A 24 -14.42 5.78 10.25
N ALA A 25 -13.89 5.95 11.46
CA ALA A 25 -13.95 7.23 12.16
C ALA A 25 -13.19 8.31 11.41
N GLU A 26 -12.16 7.94 10.63
CA GLU A 26 -11.35 8.88 9.85
C GLU A 26 -11.86 9.05 8.41
N GLY A 27 -13.00 8.48 8.08
CA GLY A 27 -13.59 8.62 6.75
C GLY A 27 -13.12 7.62 5.71
N PHE A 28 -12.50 6.52 6.14
CA PHE A 28 -11.97 5.48 5.26
C PHE A 28 -12.64 4.15 5.48
N VAL A 29 -12.65 3.31 4.45
CA VAL A 29 -13.04 1.91 4.58
C VAL A 29 -11.94 1.05 3.97
N VAL A 30 -11.52 0.01 4.70
CA VAL A 30 -10.57 -0.97 4.16
C VAL A 30 -11.36 -1.89 3.24
N ALA A 31 -11.27 -1.62 1.95
CA ALA A 31 -12.06 -2.32 0.94
C ALA A 31 -11.50 -3.71 0.62
N GLY A 32 -10.23 -3.95 0.93
CA GLY A 32 -9.64 -5.26 0.71
C GLY A 32 -8.16 -5.27 1.04
N GLU A 33 -7.58 -6.47 1.04
CA GLU A 33 -6.16 -6.67 1.24
C GLU A 33 -5.68 -7.80 0.34
N ALA A 34 -4.39 -7.78 0.03
CA ALA A 34 -3.77 -8.78 -0.82
C ALA A 34 -2.39 -9.13 -0.29
N SER A 35 -1.89 -10.32 -0.65
CA SER A 35 -0.62 -10.82 -0.17
C SER A 35 0.52 -10.72 -1.20
N ASN A 36 0.24 -10.28 -2.41
CA ASN A 36 1.27 -10.05 -3.42
C ASN A 36 0.78 -9.05 -4.46
N GLY A 37 1.69 -8.61 -5.33
CA GLY A 37 1.39 -7.57 -6.31
C GLY A 37 0.38 -7.99 -7.35
N LEU A 38 0.38 -9.24 -7.76
CA LEU A 38 -0.57 -9.73 -8.76
C LEU A 38 -2.00 -9.72 -8.23
N GLU A 39 -2.20 -10.30 -7.04
CA GLU A 39 -3.50 -10.24 -6.36
C GLU A 39 -3.92 -8.81 -6.08
N GLY A 40 -2.95 -7.98 -5.68
CA GLY A 40 -3.20 -6.57 -5.40
C GLY A 40 -3.71 -5.81 -6.61
N LEU A 41 -3.09 -6.07 -7.77
CA LEU A 41 -3.50 -5.41 -9.00
C LEU A 41 -4.93 -5.81 -9.41
N GLU A 42 -5.24 -7.10 -9.32
CA GLU A 42 -6.59 -7.58 -9.60
C GLU A 42 -7.62 -6.96 -8.66
N LEU A 43 -7.29 -6.91 -7.37
CA LEU A 43 -8.16 -6.31 -6.37
C LEU A 43 -8.38 -4.82 -6.63
N CYS A 44 -7.33 -4.09 -6.95
CA CYS A 44 -7.44 -2.66 -7.22
C CYS A 44 -8.30 -2.38 -8.47
N ARG A 45 -8.19 -3.20 -9.49
CA ARG A 45 -9.04 -3.06 -10.68
C ARG A 45 -10.51 -3.26 -10.34
N LYS A 46 -10.78 -4.13 -9.38
CA LYS A 46 -12.15 -4.46 -8.95
C LYS A 46 -12.75 -3.37 -8.05
N VAL A 47 -12.01 -2.93 -7.03
CA VAL A 47 -12.53 -2.00 -6.02
C VAL A 47 -12.24 -0.54 -6.33
N LYS A 48 -11.27 -0.27 -7.19
CA LYS A 48 -10.87 1.09 -7.57
C LYS A 48 -10.59 1.96 -6.34
N PRO A 49 -9.52 1.64 -5.59
CA PRO A 49 -9.24 2.33 -4.33
C PRO A 49 -8.80 3.77 -4.54
N HIS A 50 -9.02 4.60 -3.53
CA HIS A 50 -8.51 5.95 -3.49
C HIS A 50 -7.07 5.97 -2.98
N VAL A 51 -6.74 5.07 -2.05
CA VAL A 51 -5.42 4.96 -1.42
C VAL A 51 -5.01 3.51 -1.36
N VAL A 52 -3.74 3.24 -1.70
CA VAL A 52 -3.15 1.91 -1.58
C VAL A 52 -1.92 2.00 -0.69
N PHE A 53 -1.87 1.16 0.35
CA PHE A 53 -0.69 0.95 1.16
C PHE A 53 -0.06 -0.36 0.70
N THR A 54 1.17 -0.33 0.21
CA THR A 54 1.81 -1.51 -0.35
C THR A 54 3.23 -1.69 0.12
N ASP A 55 3.62 -2.96 0.36
CA ASP A 55 5.01 -3.34 0.51
C ASP A 55 5.68 -3.26 -0.87
N ILE A 56 7.00 -3.13 -0.88
CA ILE A 56 7.78 -3.07 -2.13
C ILE A 56 8.26 -4.46 -2.56
N VAL A 57 8.79 -5.23 -1.61
CA VAL A 57 9.36 -6.55 -1.91
C VAL A 57 8.32 -7.61 -1.62
N MET A 58 7.78 -8.22 -2.66
CA MET A 58 6.73 -9.24 -2.55
C MET A 58 6.96 -10.34 -3.57
N ALA A 59 6.36 -11.50 -3.31
CA ALA A 59 6.33 -12.59 -4.26
C ALA A 59 5.45 -12.24 -5.47
N LYS A 60 5.65 -12.99 -6.56
CA LYS A 60 4.95 -12.79 -7.83
C LYS A 60 5.24 -11.39 -8.36
N LEU A 61 4.28 -10.55 -8.61
CA LEU A 61 4.56 -9.19 -9.06
C LEU A 61 5.04 -8.37 -7.85
N ASP A 62 6.27 -7.85 -7.88
CA ASP A 62 6.83 -7.06 -6.77
C ASP A 62 6.18 -5.68 -6.69
N GLY A 63 6.50 -4.96 -5.60
CA GLY A 63 5.88 -3.66 -5.34
C GLY A 63 6.16 -2.62 -6.41
N ILE A 64 7.36 -2.62 -6.99
CA ILE A 64 7.70 -1.66 -8.05
C ILE A 64 6.86 -1.96 -9.31
N GLY A 65 6.81 -3.22 -9.73
CA GLY A 65 5.99 -3.62 -10.88
C GLY A 65 4.52 -3.35 -10.65
N PHE A 66 4.04 -3.63 -9.45
CA PHE A 66 2.66 -3.34 -9.06
C PHE A 66 2.35 -1.83 -9.18
N ILE A 67 3.23 -0.98 -8.62
CA ILE A 67 3.05 0.47 -8.66
C ILE A 67 3.03 0.99 -10.09
N GLU A 68 3.94 0.52 -10.93
CA GLU A 68 3.96 0.92 -12.34
C GLU A 68 2.64 0.62 -13.03
N GLN A 69 2.14 -0.60 -12.88
CA GLN A 69 0.88 -1.01 -13.51
C GLN A 69 -0.31 -0.24 -12.94
N LEU A 70 -0.35 -0.09 -11.62
CA LEU A 70 -1.45 0.58 -10.95
C LEU A 70 -1.56 2.04 -11.38
N LEU A 71 -0.45 2.78 -11.36
CA LEU A 71 -0.45 4.20 -11.71
C LEU A 71 -0.70 4.42 -13.20
N LYS A 72 -0.35 3.44 -14.03
CA LYS A 72 -0.67 3.48 -15.45
C LYS A 72 -2.17 3.32 -15.69
N ASP A 73 -2.80 2.39 -14.97
CA ASP A 73 -4.23 2.10 -15.11
C ASP A 73 -5.10 3.10 -14.34
N MET A 74 -4.63 3.54 -13.18
CA MET A 74 -5.40 4.39 -12.26
C MET A 74 -4.51 5.52 -11.72
N PRO A 75 -4.19 6.52 -12.53
CA PRO A 75 -3.23 7.57 -12.11
C PRO A 75 -3.72 8.45 -10.95
N GLY A 76 -5.03 8.43 -10.66
CA GLY A 76 -5.58 9.19 -9.54
C GLY A 76 -5.46 8.51 -8.19
N THR A 77 -5.07 7.22 -8.15
CA THR A 77 -4.90 6.49 -6.89
C THR A 77 -3.63 6.94 -6.20
N LYS A 78 -3.72 7.20 -4.91
CA LYS A 78 -2.56 7.58 -4.10
C LYS A 78 -1.92 6.32 -3.53
N VAL A 79 -0.61 6.19 -3.73
CA VAL A 79 0.15 5.03 -3.28
C VAL A 79 1.08 5.44 -2.15
N ILE A 80 1.03 4.70 -1.05
CA ILE A 80 1.90 4.89 0.11
C ILE A 80 2.65 3.59 0.34
N VAL A 81 3.96 3.67 0.42
CA VAL A 81 4.83 2.49 0.54
C VAL A 81 5.11 2.17 2.00
N LEU A 82 5.00 0.88 2.35
CA LEU A 82 5.45 0.35 3.63
C LEU A 82 6.76 -0.38 3.37
N SER A 83 7.83 -0.02 4.06
CA SER A 83 9.14 -0.60 3.77
C SER A 83 9.98 -0.87 5.02
N CYS A 84 11.00 -1.73 4.86
CA CYS A 84 12.03 -1.95 5.86
C CYS A 84 13.25 -1.12 5.50
N LEU A 85 14.18 -0.96 6.46
CA LEU A 85 15.40 -0.17 6.24
C LEU A 85 16.26 -0.74 5.10
N GLU A 86 16.33 -2.07 4.97
CA GLU A 86 17.13 -2.71 3.93
C GLU A 86 16.58 -2.52 2.51
N GLU A 87 15.40 -1.96 2.37
CA GLU A 87 14.76 -1.74 1.07
C GLU A 87 14.99 -0.33 0.51
N PHE A 88 15.96 0.40 1.05
CA PHE A 88 16.17 1.82 0.72
C PHE A 88 16.35 2.08 -0.78
N GLY A 89 17.17 1.26 -1.47
CA GLY A 89 17.37 1.44 -2.91
C GLY A 89 16.11 1.24 -3.73
N THR A 90 15.29 0.25 -3.35
CA THR A 90 14.01 -0.02 -4.00
C THR A 90 13.02 1.11 -3.69
N LEU A 91 13.07 1.64 -2.47
CA LEU A 91 12.23 2.78 -2.08
C LEU A 91 12.50 4.01 -2.95
N GLN A 92 13.77 4.28 -3.29
CA GLN A 92 14.10 5.38 -4.17
C GLN A 92 13.44 5.23 -5.54
N LYS A 93 13.41 4.00 -6.09
CA LYS A 93 12.72 3.74 -7.35
C LYS A 93 11.23 4.03 -7.24
N ALA A 94 10.60 3.61 -6.13
CA ALA A 94 9.19 3.85 -5.89
C ALA A 94 8.87 5.35 -5.86
N LEU A 95 9.71 6.14 -5.21
CA LEU A 95 9.52 7.59 -5.15
C LEU A 95 9.60 8.23 -6.54
N ARG A 96 10.46 7.72 -7.41
CA ARG A 96 10.55 8.21 -8.80
C ARG A 96 9.29 7.87 -9.60
N LEU A 97 8.58 6.81 -9.24
CA LEU A 97 7.33 6.44 -9.91
C LEU A 97 6.14 7.29 -9.47
N GLY A 98 6.30 8.09 -8.44
CA GLY A 98 5.25 8.99 -7.99
C GLY A 98 4.42 8.51 -6.82
N VAL A 99 4.99 7.64 -5.97
CA VAL A 99 4.28 7.28 -4.73
C VAL A 99 4.16 8.51 -3.85
N ARG A 100 3.09 8.58 -3.08
CA ARG A 100 2.75 9.75 -2.29
C ARG A 100 3.64 9.90 -1.07
N ASP A 101 3.95 8.80 -0.42
CA ASP A 101 4.72 8.79 0.81
C ASP A 101 5.20 7.38 1.10
N TYR A 102 5.98 7.24 2.18
CA TYR A 102 6.43 5.94 2.65
C TYR A 102 6.48 5.92 4.17
N PHE A 103 6.38 4.72 4.75
CA PHE A 103 6.55 4.51 6.17
C PHE A 103 7.42 3.29 6.40
N LEU A 104 8.27 3.33 7.43
CA LEU A 104 9.01 2.16 7.88
C LEU A 104 8.06 1.26 8.68
N LYS A 105 8.02 -0.03 8.34
CA LYS A 105 7.05 -0.97 8.91
C LYS A 105 7.02 -1.04 10.43
N LEU A 106 8.15 -0.79 11.09
CA LEU A 106 8.27 -0.93 12.53
C LEU A 106 8.27 0.39 13.29
N SER A 107 8.17 1.53 12.62
CA SER A 107 8.33 2.83 13.26
C SER A 107 7.18 3.81 13.07
N PHE A 108 6.18 3.49 12.28
CA PHE A 108 5.08 4.41 12.10
C PHE A 108 4.07 4.32 13.25
N SER A 109 3.35 5.41 13.48
CA SER A 109 2.33 5.52 14.50
C SER A 109 1.02 6.01 13.87
N PRO A 110 -0.12 5.89 14.57
CA PRO A 110 -1.41 6.31 14.01
C PRO A 110 -1.42 7.76 13.53
N SER A 111 -0.74 8.66 14.23
CA SER A 111 -0.72 10.08 13.86
C SER A 111 -0.04 10.34 12.53
N GLN A 112 0.81 9.45 12.06
CA GLN A 112 1.48 9.58 10.77
C GLN A 112 0.56 9.21 9.61
N LEU A 113 -0.49 8.45 9.87
CA LEU A 113 -1.42 7.98 8.84
C LEU A 113 -2.56 8.97 8.57
N ILE A 114 -2.84 9.83 9.52
CA ILE A 114 -3.91 10.80 9.46
C ILE A 114 -3.35 12.17 9.16
#